data_0b88429da87bdbbada5d2a8a0b0a5fcf
#
_entry.id   0b88429da87bdbbada5d2a8a0b0a5fcf
#
_cell.length_a   1.000
_cell.length_b   1.000
_cell.length_c   1.000
_cell.angle_alpha   90.00
_cell.angle_beta   90.00
_cell.angle_gamma   90.00
#
_symmetry.space_group_name_H-M   'P 1'
#
loop_
_entity.id
_entity.type
_entity.pdbx_description
1 polymer ?
#
loop_
_entity_poly.entity_id
_entity_poly.type
_entity_poly.pdbx_seq_one_letter_code
_entity_poly.pdbx_strand_id
1 'polypeptide(L)'
;MNQPSGKLRAMVCEDEGLTVLMLRQSLIRAGYEVAGETDNGARAVEMAKTLQPDFILMDINLPGMNGIEAMRNIVKDRPVPIIMLTAYSDSLVVEKAISAGACAYIVKPIVGEQLGPAVKTALARFDTMESIQKENVDLKDALETRKLVERAKGILIDRMKLGEAEAFRKLQKVSRDKCQTMKQTATEIIQADAVFQHD
;
A
#
# COMPACT_ATOMS: atom_id res chain seq x y z
N MET A 1 17.26 6.67 -1.02
CA MET A 1 16.68 5.35 -1.31
C MET A 1 17.81 4.39 -1.66
N ASN A 2 18.11 3.42 -0.79
CA ASN A 2 19.07 2.37 -1.11
C ASN A 2 18.39 1.44 -2.13
N GLN A 3 18.83 1.50 -3.39
CA GLN A 3 18.51 0.40 -4.31
C GLN A 3 19.26 -0.83 -3.79
N PRO A 4 18.57 -1.96 -3.54
CA PRO A 4 19.26 -3.20 -3.29
C PRO A 4 20.14 -3.51 -4.51
N SER A 5 21.37 -3.94 -4.31
CA SER A 5 22.37 -4.24 -5.34
C SER A 5 22.01 -5.46 -6.22
N GLY A 6 20.76 -5.84 -6.28
CA GLY A 6 20.21 -6.95 -7.05
C GLY A 6 19.21 -6.50 -8.10
N LYS A 7 18.98 -7.35 -9.11
CA LYS A 7 17.92 -7.15 -10.09
C LYS A 7 16.56 -7.25 -9.42
N LEU A 8 15.59 -6.40 -9.81
CA LEU A 8 14.20 -6.52 -9.37
C LEU A 8 13.61 -7.87 -9.81
N ARG A 9 12.87 -8.49 -8.90
CA ARG A 9 12.33 -9.84 -9.02
C ARG A 9 10.87 -9.81 -9.43
N ALA A 10 10.58 -10.34 -10.61
CA ALA A 10 9.25 -10.45 -11.18
C ALA A 10 8.61 -11.80 -10.86
N MET A 11 7.30 -11.84 -10.64
CA MET A 11 6.49 -13.05 -10.71
C MET A 11 5.56 -12.95 -11.93
N VAL A 12 5.42 -14.04 -12.67
CA VAL A 12 4.58 -14.12 -13.87
C VAL A 12 3.43 -15.11 -13.63
N CYS A 13 2.20 -14.64 -13.81
CA CYS A 13 0.97 -15.41 -13.65
C CYS A 13 0.22 -15.40 -14.99
N GLU A 14 0.34 -16.49 -15.74
CA GLU A 14 -0.16 -16.61 -17.11
C GLU A 14 -0.33 -18.10 -17.44
N ASP A 15 -1.44 -18.49 -18.05
CA ASP A 15 -1.72 -19.89 -18.38
C ASP A 15 -1.27 -20.31 -19.78
N GLU A 16 -1.01 -19.35 -20.66
CA GLU A 16 -0.52 -19.64 -22.00
C GLU A 16 1.01 -19.78 -22.02
N GLY A 17 1.52 -21.00 -22.18
CA GLY A 17 2.95 -21.30 -22.08
C GLY A 17 3.84 -20.51 -23.07
N LEU A 18 3.35 -20.19 -24.28
CA LEU A 18 4.09 -19.37 -25.23
C LEU A 18 4.21 -17.92 -24.72
N THR A 19 3.15 -17.38 -24.17
CA THR A 19 3.12 -16.04 -23.57
C THR A 19 4.06 -15.98 -22.36
N VAL A 20 4.07 -16.99 -21.48
CA VAL A 20 5.02 -17.10 -20.35
C VAL A 20 6.47 -17.03 -20.86
N LEU A 21 6.81 -17.81 -21.88
CA LEU A 21 8.16 -17.82 -22.44
C LEU A 21 8.57 -16.45 -22.99
N MET A 22 7.67 -15.77 -23.71
CA MET A 22 7.90 -14.43 -24.26
C MET A 22 8.07 -13.39 -23.15
N LEU A 23 7.23 -13.42 -22.10
CA LEU A 23 7.32 -12.54 -20.94
C LEU A 23 8.65 -12.73 -20.21
N ARG A 24 9.03 -13.98 -19.93
CA ARG A 24 10.31 -14.32 -19.30
C ARG A 24 11.49 -13.73 -20.06
N GLN A 25 11.56 -13.98 -21.36
CA GLN A 25 12.65 -13.47 -22.19
C GLN A 25 12.71 -11.93 -22.20
N SER A 26 11.54 -11.29 -22.29
CA SER A 26 11.44 -9.83 -22.33
C SER A 26 11.84 -9.20 -20.98
N LEU A 27 11.43 -9.81 -19.87
CA LEU A 27 11.85 -9.38 -18.53
C LEU A 27 13.36 -9.50 -18.34
N ILE A 28 13.96 -10.63 -18.72
CA ILE A 28 15.41 -10.85 -18.62
C ILE A 28 16.17 -9.83 -19.48
N ARG A 29 15.72 -9.56 -20.72
CA ARG A 29 16.31 -8.54 -21.60
C ARG A 29 16.20 -7.13 -21.00
N ALA A 30 15.09 -6.84 -20.32
CA ALA A 30 14.88 -5.56 -19.63
C ALA A 30 15.67 -5.44 -18.31
N GLY A 31 16.41 -6.47 -17.90
CA GLY A 31 17.27 -6.47 -16.73
C GLY A 31 16.61 -6.95 -15.43
N TYR A 32 15.40 -7.52 -15.49
CA TYR A 32 14.68 -8.10 -14.37
C TYR A 32 15.04 -9.58 -14.15
N GLU A 33 14.77 -10.10 -12.95
CA GLU A 33 14.85 -11.52 -12.61
C GLU A 33 13.44 -12.09 -12.53
N VAL A 34 13.21 -13.30 -13.07
CA VAL A 34 11.94 -14.02 -12.89
C VAL A 34 12.05 -14.95 -11.70
N ALA A 35 11.43 -14.56 -10.60
CA ALA A 35 11.46 -15.28 -9.32
C ALA A 35 10.51 -16.49 -9.29
N GLY A 36 9.46 -16.47 -10.11
CA GLY A 36 8.52 -17.57 -10.20
C GLY A 36 7.47 -17.37 -11.29
N GLU A 37 6.86 -18.48 -11.67
CA GLU A 37 5.82 -18.53 -12.71
C GLU A 37 4.70 -19.46 -12.26
N THR A 38 3.46 -19.11 -12.59
CA THR A 38 2.29 -19.95 -12.33
C THR A 38 1.20 -19.71 -13.36
N ASP A 39 0.43 -20.73 -13.62
CA ASP A 39 -0.75 -20.74 -14.48
C ASP A 39 -2.07 -20.66 -13.72
N ASN A 40 -2.04 -20.47 -12.41
CA ASN A 40 -3.21 -20.57 -11.54
C ASN A 40 -3.27 -19.43 -10.54
N GLY A 41 -4.43 -18.75 -10.45
CA GLY A 41 -4.60 -17.59 -9.59
C GLY A 41 -4.52 -17.89 -8.08
N ALA A 42 -5.03 -19.04 -7.62
CA ALA A 42 -4.91 -19.41 -6.21
C ALA A 42 -3.44 -19.68 -5.82
N ARG A 43 -2.70 -20.37 -6.69
CA ARG A 43 -1.27 -20.60 -6.52
C ARG A 43 -0.47 -19.30 -6.58
N ALA A 44 -0.91 -18.33 -7.37
CA ALA A 44 -0.28 -17.01 -7.42
C ALA A 44 -0.30 -16.31 -6.06
N VAL A 45 -1.40 -16.41 -5.31
CA VAL A 45 -1.52 -15.84 -3.96
C VAL A 45 -0.50 -16.47 -2.99
N GLU A 46 -0.36 -17.80 -3.01
CA GLU A 46 0.58 -18.53 -2.16
C GLU A 46 2.05 -18.21 -2.52
N MET A 47 2.33 -18.20 -3.83
CA MET A 47 3.66 -17.88 -4.33
C MET A 47 4.08 -16.44 -4.04
N ALA A 48 3.17 -15.47 -4.14
CA ALA A 48 3.45 -14.08 -3.79
C ALA A 48 3.89 -13.92 -2.34
N LYS A 49 3.29 -14.67 -1.40
CA LYS A 49 3.67 -14.69 0.02
C LYS A 49 5.07 -15.27 0.24
N THR A 50 5.37 -16.37 -0.46
CA THR A 50 6.63 -17.11 -0.27
C THR A 50 7.80 -16.42 -0.98
N LEU A 51 7.61 -16.01 -2.22
CA LEU A 51 8.66 -15.44 -3.07
C LEU A 51 8.91 -13.96 -2.80
N GLN A 52 7.91 -13.24 -2.31
CA GLN A 52 7.95 -11.79 -2.08
C GLN A 52 8.53 -11.03 -3.30
N PRO A 53 7.91 -11.13 -4.48
CA PRO A 53 8.40 -10.47 -5.68
C PRO A 53 8.33 -8.95 -5.54
N ASP A 54 9.18 -8.23 -6.29
CA ASP A 54 9.14 -6.77 -6.35
C ASP A 54 7.99 -6.26 -7.22
N PHE A 55 7.54 -7.06 -8.19
CA PHE A 55 6.34 -6.80 -8.98
C PHE A 55 5.78 -8.10 -9.60
N ILE A 56 4.52 -8.04 -10.05
CA ILE A 56 3.80 -9.19 -10.60
C ILE A 56 3.20 -8.81 -11.96
N LEU A 57 3.43 -9.65 -12.97
CA LEU A 57 2.65 -9.65 -14.21
C LEU A 57 1.56 -10.70 -14.06
N MET A 58 0.29 -10.33 -14.24
CA MET A 58 -0.84 -11.22 -13.95
C MET A 58 -1.90 -11.15 -15.04
N ASP A 59 -2.18 -12.28 -15.67
CA ASP A 59 -3.33 -12.37 -16.55
C ASP A 59 -4.65 -12.27 -15.74
N ILE A 60 -5.64 -11.64 -16.35
CA ILE A 60 -6.98 -11.55 -15.81
C ILE A 60 -7.65 -12.93 -15.81
N ASN A 61 -7.47 -13.70 -16.89
CA ASN A 61 -8.16 -14.98 -17.11
C ASN A 61 -7.29 -16.16 -16.67
N LEU A 62 -7.07 -16.31 -15.37
CA LEU A 62 -6.36 -17.46 -14.82
C LEU A 62 -7.33 -18.57 -14.39
N PRO A 63 -6.95 -19.84 -14.56
CA PRO A 63 -7.67 -20.98 -14.03
C PRO A 63 -7.76 -20.95 -12.50
N GLY A 64 -8.82 -21.54 -11.97
CA GLY A 64 -9.07 -21.69 -10.53
C GLY A 64 -9.54 -20.41 -9.86
N MET A 65 -8.74 -19.37 -9.84
CA MET A 65 -9.07 -18.05 -9.31
C MET A 65 -8.75 -16.98 -10.35
N ASN A 66 -9.71 -16.11 -10.67
CA ASN A 66 -9.50 -15.00 -11.60
C ASN A 66 -8.39 -14.07 -11.11
N GLY A 67 -7.57 -13.55 -12.04
CA GLY A 67 -6.42 -12.70 -11.71
C GLY A 67 -6.76 -11.44 -10.92
N ILE A 68 -7.94 -10.84 -11.13
CA ILE A 68 -8.39 -9.68 -10.35
C ILE A 68 -8.66 -10.08 -8.89
N GLU A 69 -9.24 -11.25 -8.66
CA GLU A 69 -9.47 -11.78 -7.32
C GLU A 69 -8.14 -12.15 -6.63
N ALA A 70 -7.25 -12.82 -7.36
CA ALA A 70 -5.92 -13.14 -6.88
C ALA A 70 -5.14 -11.88 -6.48
N MET A 71 -5.17 -10.84 -7.33
CA MET A 71 -4.58 -9.54 -7.05
C MET A 71 -5.11 -8.92 -5.75
N ARG A 72 -6.44 -8.88 -5.55
CA ARG A 72 -7.05 -8.36 -4.32
C ARG A 72 -6.54 -9.07 -3.07
N ASN A 73 -6.41 -10.39 -3.13
CA ASN A 73 -5.90 -11.19 -2.02
C ASN A 73 -4.42 -10.90 -1.75
N ILE A 74 -3.60 -10.75 -2.79
CA ILE A 74 -2.18 -10.44 -2.67
C ILE A 74 -1.98 -9.04 -2.07
N VAL A 75 -2.65 -8.02 -2.64
CA VAL A 75 -2.49 -6.62 -2.21
C VAL A 75 -2.99 -6.39 -0.79
N LYS A 76 -4.04 -7.12 -0.36
CA LYS A 76 -4.54 -7.08 1.02
C LYS A 76 -3.50 -7.56 2.03
N ASP A 77 -2.69 -8.54 1.66
CA ASP A 77 -1.65 -9.13 2.52
C ASP A 77 -0.37 -8.26 2.51
N ARG A 78 0.06 -7.84 1.32
CA ARG A 78 1.22 -6.97 1.10
C ARG A 78 1.02 -6.09 -0.13
N PRO A 79 1.17 -4.76 -0.02
CA PRO A 79 1.21 -3.89 -1.19
C PRO A 79 2.39 -4.31 -2.10
N VAL A 80 2.08 -4.59 -3.36
CA VAL A 80 3.05 -4.93 -4.39
C VAL A 80 2.54 -4.44 -5.74
N PRO A 81 3.39 -3.89 -6.62
CA PRO A 81 2.98 -3.47 -7.95
C PRO A 81 2.47 -4.67 -8.75
N ILE A 82 1.22 -4.62 -9.19
CA ILE A 82 0.65 -5.66 -10.07
C ILE A 82 0.25 -5.02 -11.39
N ILE A 83 0.78 -5.57 -12.47
CA ILE A 83 0.51 -5.17 -13.84
C ILE A 83 -0.38 -6.24 -14.46
N MET A 84 -1.62 -5.87 -14.78
CA MET A 84 -2.57 -6.82 -15.37
C MET A 84 -2.30 -6.99 -16.86
N LEU A 85 -2.34 -8.24 -17.31
CA LEU A 85 -2.31 -8.60 -18.73
C LEU A 85 -3.74 -8.84 -19.18
N THR A 86 -4.15 -8.27 -20.30
CA THR A 86 -5.51 -8.38 -20.78
C THR A 86 -5.56 -8.58 -22.28
N ALA A 87 -6.41 -9.48 -22.76
CA ALA A 87 -6.64 -9.72 -24.17
C ALA A 87 -7.50 -8.63 -24.83
N TYR A 88 -8.21 -7.83 -24.04
CA TYR A 88 -9.15 -6.83 -24.54
C TYR A 88 -8.95 -5.46 -23.87
N SER A 89 -9.12 -4.41 -24.68
CA SER A 89 -9.27 -3.04 -24.24
C SER A 89 -10.70 -2.74 -23.74
N ASP A 90 -11.42 -3.74 -23.20
CA ASP A 90 -12.76 -3.52 -22.64
C ASP A 90 -12.62 -2.61 -21.43
N SER A 91 -13.13 -1.40 -21.56
CA SER A 91 -13.04 -0.35 -20.55
C SER A 91 -13.56 -0.80 -19.19
N LEU A 92 -14.59 -1.62 -19.15
CA LEU A 92 -15.20 -2.12 -17.91
C LEU A 92 -14.26 -3.09 -17.16
N VAL A 93 -13.50 -3.91 -17.87
CA VAL A 93 -12.54 -4.85 -17.25
C VAL A 93 -11.33 -4.09 -16.73
N VAL A 94 -10.85 -3.12 -17.50
CA VAL A 94 -9.75 -2.23 -17.10
C VAL A 94 -10.14 -1.39 -15.87
N GLU A 95 -11.33 -0.81 -15.84
CA GLU A 95 -11.83 -0.05 -14.69
C GLU A 95 -11.94 -0.93 -13.43
N LYS A 96 -12.41 -2.16 -13.57
CA LYS A 96 -12.45 -3.14 -12.46
C LYS A 96 -11.06 -3.48 -11.94
N ALA A 97 -10.08 -3.68 -12.83
CA ALA A 97 -8.71 -3.96 -12.45
C ALA A 97 -8.07 -2.78 -11.71
N ILE A 98 -8.23 -1.56 -12.21
CA ILE A 98 -7.72 -0.34 -11.57
C ILE A 98 -8.39 -0.12 -10.20
N SER A 99 -9.72 -0.26 -10.12
CA SER A 99 -10.48 -0.14 -8.87
C SER A 99 -10.11 -1.20 -7.84
N ALA A 100 -9.61 -2.35 -8.30
CA ALA A 100 -9.16 -3.45 -7.46
C ALA A 100 -7.70 -3.30 -6.98
N GLY A 101 -6.95 -2.28 -7.47
CA GLY A 101 -5.59 -1.99 -7.04
C GLY A 101 -4.50 -2.27 -8.06
N ALA A 102 -4.84 -2.54 -9.33
CA ALA A 102 -3.84 -2.67 -10.39
C ALA A 102 -3.07 -1.36 -10.62
N CYS A 103 -1.74 -1.44 -10.68
CA CYS A 103 -0.90 -0.27 -10.94
C CYS A 103 -0.92 0.13 -12.42
N ALA A 104 -1.05 -0.86 -13.30
CA ALA A 104 -1.10 -0.69 -14.75
C ALA A 104 -1.75 -1.92 -15.39
N TYR A 105 -2.01 -1.79 -16.69
CA TYR A 105 -2.39 -2.92 -17.53
C TYR A 105 -1.61 -2.90 -18.84
N ILE A 106 -1.41 -4.06 -19.44
CA ILE A 106 -0.80 -4.25 -20.77
C ILE A 106 -1.76 -5.08 -21.59
N VAL A 107 -2.08 -4.57 -22.79
CA VAL A 107 -2.96 -5.27 -23.73
C VAL A 107 -2.15 -6.28 -24.54
N LYS A 108 -2.64 -7.51 -24.63
CA LYS A 108 -2.09 -8.56 -25.52
C LYS A 108 -2.46 -8.28 -27.00
N PRO A 109 -1.62 -8.55 -27.98
CA PRO A 109 -0.34 -9.24 -27.86
C PRO A 109 0.78 -8.34 -27.32
N ILE A 110 1.59 -8.88 -26.41
CA ILE A 110 2.66 -8.12 -25.74
C ILE A 110 3.88 -8.08 -26.66
N VAL A 111 4.25 -6.89 -27.10
CA VAL A 111 5.48 -6.68 -27.87
C VAL A 111 6.66 -6.59 -26.88
N GLY A 112 7.63 -7.52 -27.02
CA GLY A 112 8.70 -7.70 -26.03
C GLY A 112 9.49 -6.44 -25.69
N GLU A 113 9.73 -5.55 -26.67
CA GLU A 113 10.46 -4.28 -26.46
C GLU A 113 9.66 -3.26 -25.64
N GLN A 114 8.34 -3.37 -25.62
CA GLN A 114 7.45 -2.44 -24.89
C GLN A 114 7.29 -2.82 -23.41
N LEU A 115 7.58 -4.08 -23.07
CA LEU A 115 7.36 -4.58 -21.70
C LEU A 115 8.25 -3.85 -20.67
N GLY A 116 9.53 -3.67 -20.96
CA GLY A 116 10.46 -2.99 -20.05
C GLY A 116 10.03 -1.56 -19.68
N PRO A 117 9.77 -0.69 -20.68
CA PRO A 117 9.23 0.65 -20.42
C PRO A 117 7.89 0.64 -19.66
N ALA A 118 6.97 -0.27 -20.01
CA ALA A 118 5.67 -0.38 -19.34
C ALA A 118 5.83 -0.76 -17.86
N VAL A 119 6.65 -1.76 -17.55
CA VAL A 119 6.97 -2.15 -16.17
C VAL A 119 7.59 -0.97 -15.42
N LYS A 120 8.57 -0.28 -16.00
CA LYS A 120 9.22 0.87 -15.37
C LYS A 120 8.25 1.99 -15.01
N THR A 121 7.32 2.28 -15.92
CA THR A 121 6.26 3.27 -15.69
C THR A 121 5.30 2.82 -14.58
N ALA A 122 4.91 1.55 -14.57
CA ALA A 122 4.05 0.99 -13.54
C ALA A 122 4.68 1.04 -12.14
N LEU A 123 5.96 0.69 -12.03
CA LEU A 123 6.72 0.77 -10.78
C LEU A 123 6.80 2.21 -10.25
N ALA A 124 7.18 3.17 -11.11
CA ALA A 124 7.24 4.57 -10.72
C ALA A 124 5.88 5.12 -10.25
N ARG A 125 4.79 4.69 -10.92
CA ARG A 125 3.44 5.07 -10.53
C ARG A 125 3.04 4.47 -9.17
N PHE A 126 3.42 3.22 -8.92
CA PHE A 126 3.18 2.57 -7.63
C PHE A 126 3.90 3.30 -6.49
N ASP A 127 5.19 3.59 -6.64
CA ASP A 127 5.98 4.33 -5.65
C ASP A 127 5.35 5.68 -5.32
N THR A 128 4.85 6.39 -6.34
CA THR A 128 4.15 7.67 -6.16
C THR A 128 2.85 7.49 -5.38
N MET A 129 2.05 6.48 -5.72
CA MET A 129 0.79 6.20 -5.02
C MET A 129 1.02 5.79 -3.57
N GLU A 130 2.02 4.97 -3.30
CA GLU A 130 2.38 4.53 -1.95
C GLU A 130 2.85 5.72 -1.10
N SER A 131 3.68 6.61 -1.68
CA SER A 131 4.14 7.83 -1.02
C SER A 131 2.97 8.75 -0.64
N ILE A 132 2.03 8.98 -1.57
CA ILE A 132 0.84 9.80 -1.34
C ILE A 132 -0.05 9.16 -0.26
N GLN A 133 -0.22 7.83 -0.28
CA GLN A 133 -1.03 7.13 0.71
C GLN A 133 -0.43 7.24 2.11
N LYS A 134 0.89 7.09 2.23
CA LYS A 134 1.60 7.28 3.49
C LYS A 134 1.45 8.71 4.02
N GLU A 135 1.68 9.72 3.18
CA GLU A 135 1.50 11.12 3.55
C GLU A 135 0.06 11.41 4.03
N ASN A 136 -0.95 10.85 3.35
CA ASN A 136 -2.34 10.98 3.78
C ASN A 136 -2.61 10.37 5.16
N VAL A 137 -2.01 9.22 5.47
CA VAL A 137 -2.13 8.59 6.79
C VAL A 137 -1.47 9.47 7.86
N ASP A 138 -0.25 9.95 7.59
CA ASP A 138 0.50 10.81 8.51
C ASP A 138 -0.23 12.13 8.78
N LEU A 139 -0.80 12.77 7.73
CA LEU A 139 -1.59 13.99 7.86
C LEU A 139 -2.88 13.78 8.68
N LYS A 140 -3.57 12.67 8.47
CA LYS A 140 -4.77 12.33 9.25
C LYS A 140 -4.43 12.12 10.72
N ASP A 141 -3.35 11.40 11.01
CA ASP A 141 -2.89 11.18 12.40
C ASP A 141 -2.46 12.49 13.08
N ALA A 142 -1.75 13.35 12.36
CA ALA A 142 -1.37 14.67 12.88
C ALA A 142 -2.60 15.56 13.16
N LEU A 143 -3.61 15.53 12.29
CA LEU A 143 -4.85 16.28 12.50
C LEU A 143 -5.64 15.74 13.71
N GLU A 144 -5.75 14.43 13.83
CA GLU A 144 -6.40 13.80 14.99
C GLU A 144 -5.67 14.13 16.29
N THR A 145 -4.36 14.02 16.28
CA THR A 145 -3.50 14.39 17.43
C THR A 145 -3.75 15.85 17.84
N ARG A 146 -3.78 16.78 16.88
CA ARG A 146 -4.05 18.19 17.13
C ARG A 146 -5.42 18.39 17.79
N LYS A 147 -6.48 17.74 17.27
CA LYS A 147 -7.82 17.82 17.85
C LYS A 147 -7.86 17.31 19.30
N LEU A 148 -7.20 16.20 19.60
CA LEU A 148 -7.13 15.65 20.95
C LEU A 148 -6.36 16.58 21.89
N VAL A 149 -5.23 17.11 21.46
CA VAL A 149 -4.41 18.06 22.24
C VAL A 149 -5.20 19.34 22.56
N GLU A 150 -5.90 19.92 21.57
CA GLU A 150 -6.74 21.10 21.79
C GLU A 150 -7.86 20.85 22.80
N ARG A 151 -8.53 19.70 22.69
CA ARG A 151 -9.56 19.29 23.66
C ARG A 151 -9.00 19.10 25.08
N ALA A 152 -7.88 18.42 25.22
CA ALA A 152 -7.21 18.21 26.50
C ALA A 152 -6.73 19.54 27.09
N LYS A 153 -6.23 20.48 26.28
CA LYS A 153 -5.92 21.86 26.74
C LYS A 153 -7.15 22.55 27.31
N GLY A 154 -8.29 22.50 26.58
CA GLY A 154 -9.55 23.07 27.05
C GLY A 154 -9.93 22.55 28.46
N ILE A 155 -9.87 21.24 28.65
CA ILE A 155 -10.15 20.61 29.95
C ILE A 155 -9.20 21.12 31.03
N LEU A 156 -7.91 21.22 30.78
CA LEU A 156 -6.92 21.73 31.73
C LEU A 156 -7.16 23.21 32.07
N ILE A 157 -7.53 24.04 31.10
CA ILE A 157 -7.90 25.44 31.30
C ILE A 157 -9.12 25.53 32.23
N ASP A 158 -10.17 24.78 31.91
CA ASP A 158 -11.44 24.83 32.66
C ASP A 158 -11.30 24.30 34.12
N ARG A 159 -10.65 23.14 34.26
CA ARG A 159 -10.52 22.46 35.56
C ARG A 159 -9.48 23.09 36.47
N MET A 160 -8.36 23.56 35.91
CA MET A 160 -7.23 24.06 36.70
C MET A 160 -7.09 25.58 36.66
N LYS A 161 -7.98 26.28 35.93
CA LYS A 161 -7.95 27.74 35.74
C LYS A 161 -6.60 28.25 35.22
N LEU A 162 -5.96 27.45 34.31
CA LEU A 162 -4.68 27.78 33.69
C LEU A 162 -4.87 28.65 32.46
N GLY A 163 -3.85 29.44 32.13
CA GLY A 163 -3.77 30.06 30.82
C GLY A 163 -3.43 29.02 29.70
N GLU A 164 -3.74 29.36 28.45
CA GLU A 164 -3.53 28.44 27.31
C GLU A 164 -2.09 27.93 27.21
N ALA A 165 -1.11 28.83 27.34
CA ALA A 165 0.30 28.48 27.30
C ALA A 165 0.74 27.58 28.47
N GLU A 166 0.13 27.75 29.63
CA GLU A 166 0.41 26.92 30.82
C GLU A 166 -0.21 25.52 30.67
N ALA A 167 -1.45 25.43 30.17
CA ALA A 167 -2.11 24.17 29.87
C ALA A 167 -1.31 23.32 28.87
N PHE A 168 -0.79 23.94 27.82
CA PHE A 168 0.05 23.26 26.85
C PHE A 168 1.37 22.77 27.47
N ARG A 169 2.07 23.62 28.23
CA ARG A 169 3.31 23.24 28.93
C ARG A 169 3.06 22.10 29.93
N LYS A 170 1.93 22.11 30.63
CA LYS A 170 1.55 21.04 31.55
C LYS A 170 1.33 19.72 30.79
N LEU A 171 0.62 19.75 29.66
CA LEU A 171 0.44 18.59 28.79
C LEU A 171 1.78 18.01 28.34
N GLN A 172 2.68 18.88 27.86
CA GLN A 172 4.04 18.46 27.43
C GLN A 172 4.86 17.88 28.60
N LYS A 173 4.73 18.44 29.81
CA LYS A 173 5.44 17.91 30.97
C LYS A 173 4.93 16.51 31.32
N VAL A 174 3.63 16.32 31.41
CA VAL A 174 3.03 15.01 31.71
C VAL A 174 3.43 13.96 30.64
N SER A 175 3.42 14.34 29.37
CA SER A 175 3.86 13.46 28.26
C SER A 175 5.31 13.00 28.45
N ARG A 176 6.21 13.91 28.82
CA ARG A 176 7.63 13.59 29.08
C ARG A 176 7.80 12.74 30.34
N ASP A 177 7.16 13.11 31.42
CA ASP A 177 7.29 12.42 32.70
C ASP A 177 6.79 10.98 32.65
N LYS A 178 5.79 10.71 31.78
CA LYS A 178 5.24 9.38 31.54
C LYS A 178 5.86 8.63 30.33
N CYS A 179 6.80 9.23 29.61
CA CYS A 179 7.37 8.69 28.36
C CYS A 179 6.29 8.30 27.32
N GLN A 180 5.23 9.12 27.21
CA GLN A 180 4.10 8.92 26.31
C GLN A 180 4.10 9.96 25.19
N THR A 181 3.36 9.65 24.09
CA THR A 181 3.11 10.65 23.04
C THR A 181 2.10 11.69 23.51
N MET A 182 2.10 12.88 22.89
CA MET A 182 1.10 13.92 23.14
C MET A 182 -0.32 13.41 22.89
N LYS A 183 -0.53 12.55 21.89
CA LYS A 183 -1.81 11.92 21.58
C LYS A 183 -2.30 11.04 22.73
N GLN A 184 -1.44 10.18 23.26
CA GLN A 184 -1.76 9.30 24.38
C GLN A 184 -2.11 10.11 25.64
N THR A 185 -1.27 11.09 25.98
CA THR A 185 -1.49 11.96 27.15
C THR A 185 -2.80 12.75 27.03
N ALA A 186 -3.09 13.31 25.85
CA ALA A 186 -4.34 14.02 25.60
C ALA A 186 -5.55 13.10 25.73
N THR A 187 -5.47 11.88 25.22
CA THR A 187 -6.54 10.88 25.32
C THR A 187 -6.81 10.50 26.78
N GLU A 188 -5.77 10.29 27.59
CA GLU A 188 -5.92 9.98 29.01
C GLU A 188 -6.63 11.13 29.80
N ILE A 189 -6.26 12.36 29.50
CA ILE A 189 -6.89 13.54 30.15
C ILE A 189 -8.37 13.63 29.79
N ILE A 190 -8.71 13.41 28.48
CA ILE A 190 -10.08 13.44 28.01
C ILE A 190 -10.91 12.30 28.64
N GLN A 191 -10.34 11.10 28.76
CA GLN A 191 -11.00 9.98 29.42
C GLN A 191 -11.22 10.20 30.89
N ALA A 192 -10.22 10.75 31.62
CA ALA A 192 -10.36 11.09 33.00
C ALA A 192 -11.46 12.14 33.24
N ASP A 193 -11.54 13.18 32.38
CA ASP A 193 -12.58 14.21 32.52
C ASP A 193 -13.98 13.65 32.28
N ALA A 194 -14.14 12.73 31.36
CA ALA A 194 -15.42 12.09 31.05
C ALA A 194 -16.00 11.30 32.24
N VAL A 195 -15.15 10.73 33.08
CA VAL A 195 -15.57 10.03 34.31
C VAL A 195 -16.19 11.01 35.33
N PHE A 196 -15.69 12.23 35.39
CA PHE A 196 -16.16 13.27 36.31
C PHE A 196 -17.35 14.12 35.81
N GLN A 197 -17.82 13.87 34.58
CA GLN A 197 -19.01 14.56 34.02
C GLN A 197 -20.31 13.75 34.23
N HIS A 198 -20.25 12.58 34.84
CA HIS A 198 -21.39 11.67 35.01
C HIS A 198 -21.87 11.62 36.48
N ASP A 199 -21.37 12.50 37.33
CA ASP A 199 -21.89 12.82 38.68
C ASP A 199 -22.51 14.24 38.68
#